data_0d393190f0729fe49570b7439811e263
#
_entry.id   0d393190f0729fe49570b7439811e263
#
_cell.length_a   1.000
_cell.length_b   1.000
_cell.length_c   1.000
_cell.angle_alpha   90.00
_cell.angle_beta   90.00
_cell.angle_gamma   90.00
#
_symmetry.space_group_name_H-M   'P 1'
#
loop_
_entity.id
_entity.type
_entity.pdbx_description
1 polymer ?
#
loop_
_entity_poly.entity_id
_entity_poly.type
_entity_poly.pdbx_seq_one_letter_code
_entity_poly.pdbx_strand_id
1 'polypeptide(L)'
;DALFALGGGVTGDLTGFAAATYQRGIAFFQIPTTLLAAVDSSVGGKTAINLPEGKNQVGAFYQPMAVFCDPDTLGTLPDEEYRCGCAEVIKYAVLGDAEFFDFLEAENIRDNEEEVIAHCVKMKRDIVQADEFDKGKRKLLNLGHTIGHAVEKLSGFEISHGDAVAIGMAAVVRKCNDGKRVIGLLEKYGLPTVCPYS
;
A
#
# COMPACT_ATOMS: atom_id res chain seq x y z
N ASP A 1 27.15 -7.23 8.62
CA ASP A 1 26.66 -5.97 8.02
C ASP A 1 25.17 -6.10 7.71
N ALA A 2 24.42 -5.02 7.84
CA ALA A 2 23.01 -4.96 7.54
C ALA A 2 22.63 -3.56 7.07
N LEU A 3 21.50 -3.44 6.34
CA LEU A 3 20.88 -2.17 5.98
C LEU A 3 19.60 -1.96 6.76
N PHE A 4 19.31 -0.72 7.15
CA PHE A 4 18.08 -0.30 7.78
C PHE A 4 17.38 0.73 6.90
N ALA A 5 16.15 0.43 6.49
CA ALA A 5 15.30 1.34 5.73
C ALA A 5 14.38 2.10 6.69
N LEU A 6 14.77 3.31 7.07
CA LEU A 6 13.93 4.22 7.86
C LEU A 6 13.25 5.20 6.90
N GLY A 7 11.94 5.08 6.68
CA GLY A 7 11.20 5.97 5.78
C GLY A 7 9.94 5.35 5.18
N GLY A 8 9.44 5.97 4.12
CA GLY A 8 8.30 5.51 3.36
C GLY A 8 8.63 4.39 2.35
N GLY A 9 7.67 4.06 1.49
CA GLY A 9 7.77 2.95 0.53
C GLY A 9 8.99 3.02 -0.39
N VAL A 10 9.28 4.20 -0.95
CA VAL A 10 10.45 4.39 -1.85
C VAL A 10 11.76 4.08 -1.13
N THR A 11 11.89 4.50 0.14
CA THR A 11 13.07 4.20 0.95
C THR A 11 13.20 2.69 1.19
N GLY A 12 12.09 2.02 1.51
CA GLY A 12 12.05 0.57 1.71
C GLY A 12 12.44 -0.20 0.46
N ASP A 13 11.85 0.16 -0.68
CA ASP A 13 12.10 -0.47 -1.98
C ASP A 13 13.56 -0.32 -2.42
N LEU A 14 14.09 0.91 -2.37
CA LEU A 14 15.47 1.20 -2.73
C LEU A 14 16.47 0.46 -1.82
N THR A 15 16.26 0.51 -0.50
CA THR A 15 17.14 -0.15 0.47
C THR A 15 17.11 -1.67 0.30
N GLY A 16 15.91 -2.24 0.12
CA GLY A 16 15.75 -3.67 -0.10
C GLY A 16 16.40 -4.14 -1.40
N PHE A 17 16.28 -3.38 -2.49
CA PHE A 17 16.97 -3.70 -3.74
C PHE A 17 18.50 -3.56 -3.63
N ALA A 18 18.98 -2.52 -2.93
CA ALA A 18 20.40 -2.39 -2.62
C ALA A 18 20.90 -3.57 -1.78
N ALA A 19 20.14 -3.99 -0.75
CA ALA A 19 20.46 -5.16 0.06
C ALA A 19 20.50 -6.45 -0.76
N ALA A 20 19.56 -6.63 -1.69
CA ALA A 20 19.49 -7.81 -2.55
C ALA A 20 20.69 -7.92 -3.50
N THR A 21 21.25 -6.79 -3.94
CA THR A 21 22.30 -6.75 -4.95
C THR A 21 23.71 -6.60 -4.37
N TYR A 22 23.84 -5.98 -3.20
CA TYR A 22 25.15 -5.79 -2.56
C TYR A 22 25.74 -7.14 -2.13
N GLN A 23 26.90 -7.49 -2.68
CA GLN A 23 27.61 -8.76 -2.42
C GLN A 23 26.71 -10.02 -2.54
N ARG A 24 25.73 -10.01 -3.42
CA ARG A 24 24.71 -11.06 -3.66
C ARG A 24 23.68 -11.19 -2.55
N GLY A 25 23.59 -10.23 -1.66
CA GLY A 25 22.57 -10.14 -0.61
C GLY A 25 23.16 -9.95 0.77
N ILE A 26 22.64 -8.98 1.49
CA ILE A 26 22.92 -8.75 2.91
C ILE A 26 21.59 -8.59 3.68
N ALA A 27 21.63 -8.79 4.98
CA ALA A 27 20.46 -8.58 5.83
C ALA A 27 19.94 -7.14 5.71
N PHE A 28 18.59 -6.98 5.65
CA PHE A 28 18.00 -5.65 5.77
C PHE A 28 16.75 -5.67 6.66
N PHE A 29 16.45 -4.52 7.23
CA PHE A 29 15.35 -4.29 8.14
C PHE A 29 14.56 -3.07 7.66
N GLN A 30 13.24 -3.09 7.86
CA GLN A 30 12.39 -1.96 7.53
C GLN A 30 11.82 -1.29 8.78
N ILE A 31 11.83 0.03 8.79
CA ILE A 31 11.22 0.89 9.80
C ILE A 31 10.33 1.88 9.03
N PRO A 32 9.09 1.46 8.67
CA PRO A 32 8.19 2.31 7.89
C PRO A 32 7.73 3.52 8.70
N THR A 33 7.74 4.70 8.06
CA THR A 33 7.32 5.96 8.68
C THR A 33 6.16 6.63 7.94
N THR A 34 5.56 5.94 6.98
CA THR A 34 4.30 6.35 6.33
C THR A 34 3.26 5.26 6.53
N LEU A 35 1.97 5.64 6.60
CA LEU A 35 0.90 4.66 6.76
C LEU A 35 0.91 3.64 5.62
N LEU A 36 1.08 4.09 4.37
CA LEU A 36 1.19 3.21 3.21
C LEU A 36 2.30 2.17 3.39
N ALA A 37 3.47 2.59 3.87
CA ALA A 37 4.57 1.66 4.08
C ALA A 37 4.29 0.70 5.24
N ALA A 38 3.70 1.17 6.33
CA ALA A 38 3.38 0.36 7.49
C ALA A 38 2.35 -0.74 7.17
N VAL A 39 1.30 -0.42 6.40
CA VAL A 39 0.22 -1.37 6.08
C VAL A 39 0.48 -2.22 4.84
N ASP A 40 1.35 -1.75 3.94
CA ASP A 40 1.52 -2.41 2.64
C ASP A 40 2.98 -2.59 2.22
N SER A 41 3.70 -1.58 1.73
CA SER A 41 4.94 -1.78 0.97
C SER A 41 6.07 -2.46 1.76
N SER A 42 6.14 -2.33 3.08
CA SER A 42 7.15 -2.99 3.93
C SER A 42 7.01 -4.51 4.02
N VAL A 43 5.86 -5.09 3.62
CA VAL A 43 5.56 -6.51 3.71
C VAL A 43 5.56 -7.16 2.34
N GLY A 44 6.24 -8.30 2.20
CA GLY A 44 6.13 -9.15 1.02
C GLY A 44 7.28 -9.08 0.04
N GLY A 45 8.37 -8.40 0.40
CA GLY A 45 9.67 -8.49 -0.24
C GLY A 45 9.76 -8.00 -1.70
N LYS A 46 8.75 -7.32 -2.23
CA LYS A 46 8.89 -6.62 -3.50
C LYS A 46 9.76 -5.40 -3.27
N THR A 47 10.95 -5.38 -3.85
CA THR A 47 11.91 -4.27 -3.75
C THR A 47 12.30 -3.83 -5.15
N ALA A 48 12.43 -2.53 -5.37
CA ALA A 48 12.68 -2.00 -6.71
C ALA A 48 13.27 -0.59 -6.70
N ILE A 49 13.66 -0.14 -7.88
CA ILE A 49 14.04 1.25 -8.16
C ILE A 49 13.19 1.81 -9.29
N ASN A 50 12.96 3.10 -9.23
CA ASN A 50 12.34 3.85 -10.31
C ASN A 50 13.37 4.16 -11.39
N LEU A 51 12.95 4.05 -12.65
CA LEU A 51 13.72 4.45 -13.82
C LEU A 51 13.01 5.61 -14.53
N PRO A 52 13.69 6.36 -15.44
CA PRO A 52 13.03 7.38 -16.25
C PRO A 52 11.82 6.84 -17.04
N GLU A 53 11.86 5.58 -17.42
CA GLU A 53 10.81 4.91 -18.21
C GLU A 53 9.60 4.47 -17.36
N GLY A 54 9.73 4.40 -16.02
CA GLY A 54 8.63 4.03 -15.15
C GLY A 54 9.02 3.62 -13.74
N LYS A 55 8.01 3.56 -12.88
CA LYS A 55 8.18 3.13 -11.48
C LYS A 55 8.39 1.60 -11.40
N ASN A 56 9.24 1.17 -10.46
CA ASN A 56 9.41 -0.23 -10.02
C ASN A 56 9.75 -1.23 -11.14
N GLN A 57 10.46 -0.80 -12.18
CA GLN A 57 10.77 -1.66 -13.35
C GLN A 57 11.97 -2.57 -13.14
N VAL A 58 12.87 -2.22 -12.25
CA VAL A 58 14.03 -3.03 -11.89
C VAL A 58 14.00 -3.31 -10.41
N GLY A 59 13.97 -4.60 -10.04
CA GLY A 59 13.84 -4.99 -8.64
C GLY A 59 14.10 -6.46 -8.41
N ALA A 60 13.90 -6.88 -7.17
CA ALA A 60 14.04 -8.24 -6.72
C ALA A 60 12.97 -8.59 -5.68
N PHE A 61 12.62 -9.86 -5.57
CA PHE A 61 11.95 -10.37 -4.38
C PHE A 61 12.99 -10.61 -3.30
N TYR A 62 13.05 -9.76 -2.31
CA TYR A 62 14.00 -9.84 -1.20
C TYR A 62 13.33 -9.49 0.12
N GLN A 63 13.15 -10.50 0.98
CA GLN A 63 12.41 -10.33 2.23
C GLN A 63 13.27 -9.60 3.27
N PRO A 64 12.71 -8.64 4.02
CA PRO A 64 13.39 -8.08 5.18
C PRO A 64 13.48 -9.13 6.29
N MET A 65 14.54 -9.04 7.11
CA MET A 65 14.72 -9.88 8.31
C MET A 65 13.65 -9.58 9.37
N ALA A 66 13.25 -8.31 9.48
CA ALA A 66 12.13 -7.85 10.29
C ALA A 66 11.61 -6.50 9.78
N VAL A 67 10.35 -6.21 10.14
CA VAL A 67 9.69 -4.90 9.95
C VAL A 67 9.29 -4.39 11.33
N PHE A 68 9.74 -3.20 11.68
CA PHE A 68 9.42 -2.54 12.95
C PHE A 68 8.45 -1.39 12.67
N CYS A 69 7.16 -1.62 12.88
CA CYS A 69 6.12 -0.61 12.75
C CYS A 69 5.93 0.08 14.10
N ASP A 70 6.19 1.38 14.14
CA ASP A 70 5.93 2.25 15.27
C ASP A 70 4.91 3.32 14.85
N PRO A 71 3.64 3.23 15.32
CA PRO A 71 2.58 4.18 14.97
C PRO A 71 2.93 5.62 15.32
N ASP A 72 3.73 5.86 16.36
CA ASP A 72 4.13 7.23 16.78
C ASP A 72 4.85 7.99 15.66
N THR A 73 5.49 7.27 14.72
CA THR A 73 6.14 7.88 13.55
C THR A 73 5.15 8.56 12.60
N LEU A 74 3.87 8.17 12.64
CA LEU A 74 2.80 8.76 11.81
C LEU A 74 2.36 10.14 12.32
N GLY A 75 2.66 10.49 13.57
CA GLY A 75 2.29 11.77 14.17
C GLY A 75 2.86 13.01 13.45
N THR A 76 3.95 12.84 12.68
CA THR A 76 4.57 13.92 11.88
C THR A 76 4.31 13.79 10.38
N LEU A 77 3.56 12.77 9.97
CA LEU A 77 3.26 12.54 8.57
C LEU A 77 2.27 13.59 8.04
N PRO A 78 2.54 14.25 6.90
CA PRO A 78 1.57 15.13 6.27
C PRO A 78 0.24 14.44 5.99
N ASP A 79 -0.87 15.16 6.14
CA ASP A 79 -2.23 14.60 5.97
C ASP A 79 -2.46 14.00 4.58
N GLU A 80 -1.85 14.56 3.54
CA GLU A 80 -1.92 14.03 2.19
C GLU A 80 -1.27 12.64 2.06
N GLU A 81 -0.10 12.47 2.66
CA GLU A 81 0.60 11.19 2.68
C GLU A 81 -0.12 10.16 3.57
N TYR A 82 -0.71 10.62 4.67
CA TYR A 82 -1.56 9.77 5.52
C TYR A 82 -2.77 9.26 4.73
N ARG A 83 -3.48 10.16 4.05
CA ARG A 83 -4.64 9.84 3.19
C ARG A 83 -4.27 8.84 2.10
N CYS A 84 -3.09 8.99 1.50
CA CYS A 84 -2.56 8.02 0.54
C CYS A 84 -2.51 6.60 1.11
N GLY A 85 -2.09 6.44 2.37
CA GLY A 85 -2.09 5.16 3.07
C GLY A 85 -3.49 4.62 3.36
N CYS A 86 -4.47 5.49 3.63
CA CYS A 86 -5.86 5.08 3.88
C CYS A 86 -6.47 4.32 2.69
N ALA A 87 -6.08 4.63 1.46
CA ALA A 87 -6.54 3.89 0.27
C ALA A 87 -6.15 2.41 0.34
N GLU A 88 -4.94 2.10 0.80
CA GLU A 88 -4.47 0.72 0.96
C GLU A 88 -5.17 0.01 2.12
N VAL A 89 -5.43 0.70 3.23
CA VAL A 89 -6.23 0.15 4.35
C VAL A 89 -7.61 -0.26 3.85
N ILE A 90 -8.30 0.63 3.12
CA ILE A 90 -9.63 0.36 2.56
C ILE A 90 -9.57 -0.79 1.54
N LYS A 91 -8.54 -0.87 0.74
CA LYS A 91 -8.34 -2.00 -0.19
C LYS A 91 -8.36 -3.34 0.55
N TYR A 92 -7.67 -3.45 1.70
CA TYR A 92 -7.69 -4.69 2.49
C TYR A 92 -9.08 -5.04 2.98
N ALA A 93 -9.83 -4.09 3.49
CA ALA A 93 -11.21 -4.31 3.92
C ALA A 93 -12.11 -4.81 2.77
N VAL A 94 -11.99 -4.21 1.58
CA VAL A 94 -12.75 -4.60 0.37
C VAL A 94 -12.37 -5.98 -0.15
N LEU A 95 -11.13 -6.44 0.08
CA LEU A 95 -10.64 -7.74 -0.40
C LEU A 95 -11.24 -8.95 0.31
N GLY A 96 -12.11 -8.77 1.28
CA GLY A 96 -12.90 -9.87 1.84
C GLY A 96 -12.89 -9.95 3.36
N ASP A 97 -12.81 -8.83 4.04
CA ASP A 97 -12.98 -8.73 5.49
C ASP A 97 -14.13 -7.78 5.83
N ALA A 98 -15.33 -8.35 5.91
CA ALA A 98 -16.55 -7.58 6.18
C ALA A 98 -16.54 -6.95 7.59
N GLU A 99 -15.97 -7.63 8.58
CA GLU A 99 -15.87 -7.11 9.96
C GLU A 99 -14.91 -5.92 10.01
N PHE A 100 -13.78 -6.01 9.34
CA PHE A 100 -12.83 -4.91 9.23
C PHE A 100 -13.41 -3.75 8.41
N PHE A 101 -14.21 -4.05 7.38
CA PHE A 101 -14.92 -3.02 6.62
C PHE A 101 -15.92 -2.26 7.50
N ASP A 102 -16.76 -2.98 8.26
CA ASP A 102 -17.73 -2.39 9.19
C ASP A 102 -17.03 -1.57 10.29
N PHE A 103 -15.88 -2.05 10.79
CA PHE A 103 -15.03 -1.30 11.71
C PHE A 103 -14.56 0.04 11.12
N LEU A 104 -14.07 0.05 9.88
CA LEU A 104 -13.61 1.28 9.22
C LEU A 104 -14.75 2.26 8.90
N GLU A 105 -15.99 1.78 8.74
CA GLU A 105 -17.17 2.65 8.64
C GLU A 105 -17.52 3.32 9.98
N ALA A 106 -17.40 2.59 11.08
CA ALA A 106 -17.74 3.07 12.42
C ALA A 106 -16.65 3.94 13.04
N GLU A 107 -15.42 3.51 12.93
CA GLU A 107 -14.26 4.08 13.62
C GLU A 107 -13.37 4.89 12.66
N ASN A 108 -12.40 5.63 13.23
CA ASN A 108 -11.41 6.37 12.44
C ASN A 108 -10.06 5.66 12.48
N ILE A 109 -9.40 5.55 11.33
CA ILE A 109 -8.08 4.92 11.22
C ILE A 109 -7.07 5.62 12.16
N ARG A 110 -7.08 6.95 12.22
CA ARG A 110 -6.12 7.73 13.01
C ARG A 110 -6.23 7.49 14.53
N ASP A 111 -7.41 7.14 15.00
CA ASP A 111 -7.63 6.84 16.42
C ASP A 111 -7.32 5.38 16.78
N ASN A 112 -7.08 4.53 15.76
CA ASN A 112 -6.90 3.07 15.91
C ASN A 112 -5.71 2.55 15.08
N GLU A 113 -4.65 3.34 14.93
CA GLU A 113 -3.54 3.04 13.99
C GLU A 113 -2.87 1.69 14.26
N GLU A 114 -2.62 1.36 15.52
CA GLU A 114 -1.97 0.09 15.90
C GLU A 114 -2.81 -1.12 15.44
N GLU A 115 -4.12 -1.11 15.72
CA GLU A 115 -5.03 -2.18 15.35
C GLU A 115 -5.16 -2.31 13.84
N VAL A 116 -5.32 -1.18 13.14
CA VAL A 116 -5.43 -1.12 11.68
C VAL A 116 -4.16 -1.63 11.00
N ILE A 117 -2.99 -1.18 11.45
CA ILE A 117 -1.70 -1.64 10.91
C ILE A 117 -1.54 -3.14 11.12
N ALA A 118 -1.76 -3.61 12.36
CA ALA A 118 -1.64 -5.03 12.69
C ALA A 118 -2.57 -5.90 11.81
N HIS A 119 -3.82 -5.44 11.59
CA HIS A 119 -4.79 -6.13 10.76
C HIS A 119 -4.34 -6.22 9.29
N CYS A 120 -3.95 -5.09 8.69
CA CYS A 120 -3.48 -5.04 7.30
C CYS A 120 -2.21 -5.89 7.09
N VAL A 121 -1.24 -5.79 8.00
CA VAL A 121 0.00 -6.60 7.97
C VAL A 121 -0.32 -8.08 8.02
N LYS A 122 -1.24 -8.51 8.90
CA LYS A 122 -1.68 -9.91 9.00
C LYS A 122 -2.31 -10.39 7.69
N MET A 123 -3.25 -9.62 7.14
CA MET A 123 -3.89 -9.97 5.86
C MET A 123 -2.86 -10.08 4.73
N LYS A 124 -1.96 -9.10 4.62
CA LYS A 124 -0.93 -9.11 3.57
C LYS A 124 0.02 -10.29 3.74
N ARG A 125 0.50 -10.54 4.97
CA ARG A 125 1.35 -11.69 5.28
C ARG A 125 0.72 -12.99 4.80
N ASP A 126 -0.54 -13.22 5.11
CA ASP A 126 -1.24 -14.46 4.79
C ASP A 126 -1.37 -14.66 3.27
N ILE A 127 -1.62 -13.56 2.53
CA ILE A 127 -1.64 -13.59 1.06
C ILE A 127 -0.23 -13.85 0.49
N VAL A 128 0.80 -13.19 1.02
CA VAL A 128 2.19 -13.35 0.57
C VAL A 128 2.71 -14.76 0.86
N GLN A 129 2.41 -15.32 2.04
CA GLN A 129 2.79 -16.70 2.37
C GLN A 129 2.15 -17.72 1.42
N ALA A 130 0.94 -17.45 0.94
CA ALA A 130 0.27 -18.31 -0.03
C ALA A 130 0.80 -18.14 -1.47
N ASP A 131 1.40 -16.99 -1.80
CA ASP A 131 1.91 -16.68 -3.14
C ASP A 131 3.01 -15.61 -3.09
N GLU A 132 4.22 -16.03 -2.69
CA GLU A 132 5.35 -15.12 -2.48
C GLU A 132 5.74 -14.36 -3.76
N PHE A 133 5.73 -15.04 -4.91
CA PHE A 133 6.23 -14.52 -6.19
C PHE A 133 5.14 -13.92 -7.10
N ASP A 134 3.94 -13.65 -6.57
CA ASP A 134 2.84 -12.97 -7.27
C ASP A 134 2.41 -13.65 -8.58
N LYS A 135 2.30 -14.96 -8.54
CA LYS A 135 1.88 -15.75 -9.71
C LYS A 135 0.38 -16.07 -9.73
N GLY A 136 -0.31 -15.92 -8.61
CA GLY A 136 -1.70 -16.32 -8.42
C GLY A 136 -2.48 -15.42 -7.46
N LYS A 137 -2.72 -15.87 -6.23
CA LYS A 137 -3.60 -15.24 -5.24
C LYS A 137 -3.17 -13.81 -4.86
N ARG A 138 -1.87 -13.52 -4.86
CA ARG A 138 -1.33 -12.20 -4.52
C ARG A 138 -1.79 -11.11 -5.50
N LYS A 139 -2.22 -11.48 -6.72
CA LYS A 139 -2.79 -10.53 -7.69
C LYS A 139 -4.07 -9.84 -7.20
N LEU A 140 -4.76 -10.40 -6.19
CA LEU A 140 -5.90 -9.74 -5.55
C LEU A 140 -5.52 -8.39 -4.94
N LEU A 141 -4.26 -8.24 -4.46
CA LEU A 141 -3.74 -6.98 -3.95
C LEU A 141 -3.70 -5.84 -4.98
N ASN A 142 -3.86 -6.16 -6.28
CA ASN A 142 -3.95 -5.18 -7.35
C ASN A 142 -5.36 -4.61 -7.56
N LEU A 143 -6.30 -4.82 -6.63
CA LEU A 143 -7.61 -4.18 -6.67
C LEU A 143 -7.44 -2.66 -6.78
N GLY A 144 -8.06 -2.04 -7.78
CA GLY A 144 -7.91 -0.62 -8.09
C GLY A 144 -6.63 -0.25 -8.84
N HIS A 145 -5.55 -1.03 -8.73
CA HIS A 145 -4.23 -0.67 -9.25
C HIS A 145 -4.15 -0.63 -10.79
N THR A 146 -4.86 -1.49 -11.51
CA THR A 146 -4.81 -1.50 -12.99
C THR A 146 -5.27 -0.16 -13.55
N ILE A 147 -6.39 0.37 -13.05
CA ILE A 147 -6.89 1.70 -13.43
C ILE A 147 -6.05 2.78 -12.77
N GLY A 148 -5.69 2.62 -11.50
CA GLY A 148 -4.88 3.57 -10.74
C GLY A 148 -3.55 3.89 -11.43
N HIS A 149 -2.78 2.88 -11.81
CA HIS A 149 -1.51 3.09 -12.53
C HIS A 149 -1.69 3.81 -13.88
N ALA A 150 -2.82 3.58 -14.57
CA ALA A 150 -3.12 4.33 -15.80
C ALA A 150 -3.39 5.81 -15.49
N VAL A 151 -4.12 6.09 -14.39
CA VAL A 151 -4.40 7.45 -13.93
C VAL A 151 -3.11 8.15 -13.47
N GLU A 152 -2.25 7.50 -12.69
CA GLU A 152 -0.95 8.03 -12.29
C GLU A 152 -0.12 8.43 -13.53
N LYS A 153 -0.05 7.55 -14.52
CA LYS A 153 0.73 7.80 -15.74
C LYS A 153 0.16 8.95 -16.57
N LEU A 154 -1.17 9.01 -16.73
CA LEU A 154 -1.85 10.09 -17.46
C LEU A 154 -1.68 11.46 -16.79
N SER A 155 -1.61 11.49 -15.46
CA SER A 155 -1.35 12.71 -14.69
C SER A 155 0.11 13.15 -14.72
N GLY A 156 1.02 12.41 -15.35
CA GLY A 156 2.45 12.66 -15.21
C GLY A 156 2.97 12.43 -13.78
N PHE A 157 2.29 11.58 -13.01
CA PHE A 157 2.54 11.30 -11.60
C PHE A 157 2.24 12.45 -10.62
N GLU A 158 1.41 13.44 -11.04
CA GLU A 158 0.90 14.49 -10.16
C GLU A 158 -0.17 13.99 -9.19
N ILE A 159 -0.98 12.99 -9.59
CA ILE A 159 -1.94 12.32 -8.71
C ILE A 159 -1.19 11.33 -7.83
N SER A 160 -1.43 11.39 -6.52
CA SER A 160 -0.81 10.48 -5.56
C SER A 160 -1.21 9.01 -5.83
N HIS A 161 -0.37 8.07 -5.40
CA HIS A 161 -0.65 6.64 -5.56
C HIS A 161 -1.99 6.24 -4.90
N GLY A 162 -2.23 6.68 -3.67
CA GLY A 162 -3.46 6.36 -2.95
C GLY A 162 -4.71 6.95 -3.61
N ASP A 163 -4.62 8.19 -4.10
CA ASP A 163 -5.72 8.81 -4.85
C ASP A 163 -6.03 8.04 -6.14
N ALA A 164 -4.99 7.64 -6.86
CA ALA A 164 -5.15 6.86 -8.08
C ALA A 164 -5.75 5.46 -7.82
N VAL A 165 -5.30 4.77 -6.77
CA VAL A 165 -5.86 3.48 -6.35
C VAL A 165 -7.32 3.63 -5.92
N ALA A 166 -7.67 4.69 -5.19
CA ALA A 166 -9.04 4.98 -4.78
C ALA A 166 -9.97 5.19 -5.99
N ILE A 167 -9.54 5.98 -6.98
CA ILE A 167 -10.26 6.17 -8.25
C ILE A 167 -10.46 4.80 -8.93
N GLY A 168 -9.40 3.99 -8.97
CA GLY A 168 -9.45 2.66 -9.58
C GLY A 168 -10.41 1.71 -8.85
N MET A 169 -10.39 1.69 -7.51
CA MET A 169 -11.36 0.92 -6.71
C MET A 169 -12.79 1.38 -6.98
N ALA A 170 -13.04 2.69 -6.90
CA ALA A 170 -14.37 3.26 -7.15
C ALA A 170 -14.89 2.87 -8.54
N ALA A 171 -14.04 2.90 -9.58
CA ALA A 171 -14.43 2.51 -10.93
C ALA A 171 -14.86 1.03 -11.02
N VAL A 172 -14.12 0.13 -10.33
CA VAL A 172 -14.42 -1.31 -10.32
C VAL A 172 -15.71 -1.60 -9.56
N VAL A 173 -15.89 -1.02 -8.38
CA VAL A 173 -16.99 -1.37 -7.48
C VAL A 173 -18.33 -0.72 -7.85
N ARG A 174 -18.36 0.29 -8.71
CA ARG A 174 -19.60 1.02 -9.10
C ARG A 174 -20.75 0.10 -9.57
N LYS A 175 -20.42 -1.06 -10.11
CA LYS A 175 -21.39 -2.05 -10.61
C LYS A 175 -21.66 -3.19 -9.62
N CYS A 176 -20.99 -3.18 -8.46
CA CYS A 176 -21.19 -4.19 -7.41
C CYS A 176 -22.32 -3.77 -6.45
N ASN A 177 -22.96 -4.74 -5.81
CA ASN A 177 -24.05 -4.48 -4.87
C ASN A 177 -23.66 -3.54 -3.74
N ASP A 178 -22.44 -3.74 -3.16
CA ASP A 178 -21.94 -2.93 -2.06
C ASP A 178 -21.08 -1.74 -2.52
N GLY A 179 -21.06 -1.45 -3.82
CA GLY A 179 -20.22 -0.42 -4.40
C GLY A 179 -20.44 0.97 -3.79
N LYS A 180 -21.68 1.29 -3.39
CA LYS A 180 -21.99 2.58 -2.73
C LYS A 180 -21.33 2.68 -1.35
N ARG A 181 -21.27 1.60 -0.58
CA ARG A 181 -20.60 1.57 0.73
C ARG A 181 -19.10 1.81 0.56
N VAL A 182 -18.47 1.13 -0.39
CA VAL A 182 -17.04 1.31 -0.68
C VAL A 182 -16.74 2.75 -1.09
N ILE A 183 -17.55 3.34 -1.98
CA ILE A 183 -17.41 4.74 -2.39
C ILE A 183 -17.58 5.67 -1.17
N GLY A 184 -18.58 5.47 -0.35
CA GLY A 184 -18.79 6.26 0.87
C GLY A 184 -17.62 6.16 1.86
N LEU A 185 -17.01 4.98 1.99
CA LEU A 185 -15.83 4.80 2.84
C LEU A 185 -14.61 5.53 2.28
N LEU A 186 -14.37 5.49 0.96
CA LEU A 186 -13.31 6.27 0.30
C LEU A 186 -13.51 7.78 0.54
N GLU A 187 -14.72 8.27 0.37
CA GLU A 187 -15.08 9.68 0.59
C GLU A 187 -14.94 10.11 2.06
N LYS A 188 -15.26 9.22 3.02
CA LYS A 188 -15.05 9.45 4.47
C LYS A 188 -13.59 9.84 4.76
N TYR A 189 -12.63 9.24 4.05
CA TYR A 189 -11.20 9.50 4.20
C TYR A 189 -10.68 10.55 3.20
N GLY A 190 -11.55 11.30 2.52
CA GLY A 190 -11.17 12.37 1.59
C GLY A 190 -10.51 11.89 0.31
N LEU A 191 -10.68 10.61 -0.05
CA LEU A 191 -10.11 10.02 -1.26
C LEU A 191 -11.01 10.29 -2.47
N PRO A 192 -10.44 10.61 -3.64
CA PRO A 192 -11.22 10.86 -4.85
C PRO A 192 -11.82 9.56 -5.40
N THR A 193 -13.06 9.64 -5.87
CA THR A 193 -13.81 8.50 -6.42
C THR A 193 -14.14 8.66 -7.90
N VAL A 194 -13.72 9.76 -8.52
CA VAL A 194 -13.95 10.09 -9.92
C VAL A 194 -12.63 10.44 -10.59
N CYS A 195 -12.38 9.85 -11.77
CA CYS A 195 -11.21 10.19 -12.57
C CYS A 195 -11.36 11.62 -13.13
N PRO A 196 -10.37 12.51 -12.96
CA PRO A 196 -10.43 13.86 -13.51
C PRO A 196 -10.16 13.91 -15.02
N TYR A 197 -9.76 12.79 -15.61
CA TYR A 197 -9.47 12.68 -17.06
C TYR A 197 -10.61 11.94 -17.75
N SER A 198 -11.05 12.48 -18.90
CA SER A 198 -12.09 11.92 -19.78
C SER A 198 -11.47 11.09 -20.91
#